data_db72663d982db9354204cd2f027cce58
#
_entry.id   db72663d982db9354204cd2f027cce58
#
_cell.length_a   1.000
_cell.length_b   1.000
_cell.length_c   1.000
_cell.angle_alpha   90.00
_cell.angle_beta   90.00
_cell.angle_gamma   90.00
#
_symmetry.space_group_name_H-M   'P 1'
#
loop_
_entity.id
_entity.type
_entity.pdbx_description
1 polymer ?
#
loop_
_entity_poly.entity_id
_entity_poly.type
_entity_poly.pdbx_seq_one_letter_code
_entity_poly.pdbx_strand_id
1 'polypeptide(L)'
;MEAVGIDGTGRRGRKCITVVADLVEHDVINVTPGRDPATVERFARDFMDRNGVPEYVRLVACDMSPGFRKGIREHPPHARRIVDRFHVARHADEAVDKAGKTEGRSDPLLKRTEYLWLRNGESPTELQAETKRNLTGQRLKTGRACRMREVLQDICTDGRTPSEAWVRLHRPCSWMTHSRLEPMKDFARMIRRHFAEIVAYFGHPYANAVLEGADGVIRNVKRRARGFRDMDHSATMIYPTCGRLDLKAVTPT
;
A
#
# COMPACT_ATOMS: atom_id res chain seq x y z
N MET A 1 6.98 18.01 12.38
CA MET A 1 6.58 16.87 11.53
C MET A 1 6.28 17.39 10.12
N GLU A 2 7.05 16.96 9.13
CA GLU A 2 6.97 17.44 7.74
C GLU A 2 6.28 16.44 6.82
N ALA A 3 6.48 15.15 7.06
CA ALA A 3 5.94 14.08 6.24
C ALA A 3 5.19 13.05 7.09
N VAL A 4 3.95 12.75 6.71
CA VAL A 4 3.04 11.85 7.42
C VAL A 4 2.71 10.66 6.55
N GLY A 5 2.75 9.47 7.11
CA GLY A 5 2.24 8.25 6.50
C GLY A 5 0.89 7.87 7.10
N ILE A 6 -0.07 7.50 6.26
CA ILE A 6 -1.40 7.02 6.69
C ILE A 6 -1.67 5.69 6.01
N ASP A 7 -1.89 4.64 6.77
CA ASP A 7 -2.31 3.34 6.24
C ASP A 7 -3.45 2.73 7.06
N GLY A 8 -4.31 2.00 6.37
CA GLY A 8 -5.45 1.34 6.96
C GLY A 8 -5.28 -0.17 7.00
N THR A 9 -5.08 -0.73 8.19
CA THR A 9 -5.05 -2.17 8.38
C THR A 9 -6.41 -2.71 8.77
N GLY A 10 -6.98 -3.57 7.94
CA GLY A 10 -8.31 -4.11 8.14
C GLY A 10 -8.38 -5.62 7.97
N ARG A 11 -9.29 -6.26 8.71
CA ARG A 11 -9.71 -7.64 8.50
C ARG A 11 -11.08 -7.67 7.84
N ARG A 12 -11.44 -8.81 7.23
CA ARG A 12 -12.78 -9.06 6.67
C ARG A 12 -13.88 -8.52 7.60
N GLY A 13 -14.67 -7.57 7.10
CA GLY A 13 -15.69 -6.86 7.86
C GLY A 13 -15.31 -5.39 8.12
N ARG A 14 -16.27 -4.60 8.60
CA ARG A 14 -16.18 -3.14 8.76
C ARG A 14 -15.18 -2.62 9.82
N LYS A 15 -14.38 -3.49 10.45
CA LYS A 15 -13.43 -3.12 11.50
C LYS A 15 -12.05 -2.89 10.92
N CYS A 16 -11.76 -1.65 10.57
CA CYS A 16 -10.45 -1.18 10.11
C CYS A 16 -9.81 -0.31 11.19
N ILE A 17 -8.50 -0.36 11.30
CA ILE A 17 -7.70 0.58 12.11
C ILE A 17 -6.83 1.35 11.15
N THR A 18 -6.79 2.65 11.31
CA THR A 18 -5.86 3.54 10.63
C THR A 18 -4.68 3.83 11.54
N VAL A 19 -3.50 3.67 11.01
CA VAL A 19 -2.23 4.01 11.66
C VAL A 19 -1.67 5.24 10.97
N VAL A 20 -1.22 6.20 11.75
CA VAL A 20 -0.54 7.39 11.28
C VAL A 20 0.87 7.41 11.86
N ALA A 21 1.86 7.66 11.01
CA ALA A 21 3.26 7.71 11.40
C ALA A 21 3.94 8.98 10.90
N ASP A 22 4.89 9.48 11.66
CA ASP A 22 5.90 10.43 11.18
C ASP A 22 6.91 9.68 10.32
N LEU A 23 7.02 10.05 9.04
CA LEU A 23 7.93 9.39 8.10
C LEU A 23 9.37 9.88 8.20
N VAL A 24 9.60 10.98 8.91
CA VAL A 24 10.95 11.53 9.16
C VAL A 24 11.55 10.89 10.41
N GLU A 25 10.79 10.89 11.51
CA GLU A 25 11.23 10.33 12.80
C GLU A 25 11.02 8.81 12.89
N HIS A 26 10.31 8.23 11.94
CA HIS A 26 9.96 6.81 11.90
C HIS A 26 9.17 6.31 13.10
N ASP A 27 8.24 7.12 13.60
CA ASP A 27 7.42 6.82 14.77
C ASP A 27 5.92 6.77 14.45
N VAL A 28 5.20 5.85 15.08
CA VAL A 28 3.73 5.81 15.05
C VAL A 28 3.19 6.88 16.01
N ILE A 29 2.46 7.84 15.46
CA ILE A 29 1.96 9.01 16.21
C ILE A 29 0.46 8.93 16.51
N ASN A 30 -0.31 8.16 15.75
CA ASN A 30 -1.73 7.96 16.01
C ASN A 30 -2.21 6.59 15.53
N VAL A 31 -3.15 6.02 16.28
CA VAL A 31 -3.86 4.77 15.93
C VAL A 31 -5.33 4.99 16.22
N THR A 32 -6.15 4.98 15.18
CA THR A 32 -7.59 5.29 15.31
C THR A 32 -8.46 4.29 14.56
N PRO A 33 -9.66 3.95 15.06
CA PRO A 33 -10.62 3.13 14.32
C PRO A 33 -11.14 3.84 13.07
N GLY A 34 -11.37 3.06 12.01
CA GLY A 34 -11.99 3.53 10.76
C GLY A 34 -11.00 3.64 9.59
N ARG A 35 -11.51 4.01 8.42
CA ARG A 35 -10.77 4.23 7.17
C ARG A 35 -11.55 5.17 6.25
N ASP A 36 -12.30 6.06 6.83
CA ASP A 36 -13.17 7.02 6.16
C ASP A 36 -12.60 8.45 6.29
N PRO A 37 -13.19 9.45 5.65
CA PRO A 37 -12.74 10.83 5.80
C PRO A 37 -12.80 11.33 7.25
N ALA A 38 -13.78 10.90 8.03
CA ALA A 38 -13.89 11.26 9.44
C ALA A 38 -12.72 10.71 10.29
N THR A 39 -12.08 9.63 9.84
CA THR A 39 -10.87 9.10 10.47
C THR A 39 -9.69 10.07 10.33
N VAL A 40 -9.54 10.70 9.15
CA VAL A 40 -8.49 11.71 8.92
C VAL A 40 -8.81 12.98 9.70
N GLU A 41 -10.07 13.39 9.77
CA GLU A 41 -10.51 14.53 10.58
C GLU A 41 -10.19 14.31 12.06
N ARG A 42 -10.51 13.13 12.63
CA ARG A 42 -10.14 12.80 14.01
C ARG A 42 -8.64 12.90 14.24
N PHE A 43 -7.84 12.33 13.34
CA PHE A 43 -6.40 12.46 13.43
C PHE A 43 -5.95 13.93 13.42
N ALA A 44 -6.48 14.74 12.52
CA ALA A 44 -6.12 16.15 12.43
C ALA A 44 -6.46 16.92 13.71
N ARG A 45 -7.62 16.61 14.32
CA ARG A 45 -8.02 17.18 15.62
C ARG A 45 -7.08 16.74 16.74
N ASP A 46 -6.86 15.43 16.90
CA ASP A 46 -5.94 14.87 17.90
C ASP A 46 -4.51 15.42 17.76
N PHE A 47 -4.09 15.68 16.54
CA PHE A 47 -2.80 16.26 16.23
C PHE A 47 -2.68 17.71 16.74
N MET A 48 -3.70 18.53 16.51
CA MET A 48 -3.76 19.91 17.01
C MET A 48 -3.87 19.96 18.53
N ASP A 49 -4.67 19.08 19.13
CA ASP A 49 -4.83 19.00 20.60
C ASP A 49 -3.52 18.65 21.31
N ARG A 50 -2.58 18.03 20.60
CA ARG A 50 -1.22 17.74 21.09
C ARG A 50 -0.18 18.75 20.64
N ASN A 51 -0.58 19.99 20.37
CA ASN A 51 0.27 21.08 19.88
C ASN A 51 0.92 20.81 18.52
N GLY A 52 0.37 19.92 17.73
CA GLY A 52 0.78 19.72 16.33
C GLY A 52 0.33 20.89 15.48
N VAL A 53 1.17 21.31 14.55
CA VAL A 53 0.91 22.42 13.63
C VAL A 53 0.67 21.84 12.24
N PRO A 54 -0.59 21.77 11.76
CA PRO A 54 -0.92 21.16 10.46
C PRO A 54 -0.20 21.81 9.27
N GLU A 55 0.11 23.11 9.37
CA GLU A 55 0.78 23.89 8.33
C GLU A 55 2.20 23.41 8.03
N TYR A 56 2.84 22.71 8.96
CA TYR A 56 4.15 22.10 8.75
C TYR A 56 4.09 20.75 8.04
N VAL A 57 2.91 20.13 7.95
CA VAL A 57 2.73 18.87 7.22
C VAL A 57 2.71 19.16 5.72
N ARG A 58 3.84 18.98 5.05
CA ARG A 58 3.99 19.25 3.62
C ARG A 58 3.64 18.06 2.73
N LEU A 59 3.73 16.85 3.30
CA LEU A 59 3.58 15.62 2.53
C LEU A 59 2.77 14.59 3.31
N VAL A 60 1.84 13.94 2.61
CA VAL A 60 1.07 12.80 3.13
C VAL A 60 1.19 11.61 2.20
N ALA A 61 1.86 10.55 2.67
CA ALA A 61 1.92 9.26 2.00
C ALA A 61 0.73 8.40 2.44
N CYS A 62 -0.09 7.95 1.50
CA CYS A 62 -1.22 7.09 1.80
C CYS A 62 -1.53 6.16 0.64
N ASP A 63 -2.39 5.19 0.89
CA ASP A 63 -2.94 4.36 -0.17
C ASP A 63 -3.94 5.13 -1.07
N MET A 64 -4.44 4.44 -2.10
CA MET A 64 -5.37 5.01 -3.08
C MET A 64 -6.83 4.98 -2.62
N SER A 65 -7.11 4.84 -1.31
CA SER A 65 -8.49 4.78 -0.82
C SER A 65 -9.23 6.10 -1.01
N PRO A 66 -10.49 6.06 -1.43
CA PRO A 66 -11.30 7.27 -1.58
C PRO A 66 -11.51 8.03 -0.27
N GLY A 67 -11.58 7.30 0.86
CA GLY A 67 -11.75 7.89 2.19
C GLY A 67 -10.58 8.76 2.59
N PHE A 68 -9.36 8.22 2.51
CA PHE A 68 -8.15 8.99 2.80
C PHE A 68 -7.98 10.16 1.84
N ARG A 69 -8.21 9.92 0.53
CA ARG A 69 -8.15 10.98 -0.47
C ARG A 69 -9.04 12.17 -0.13
N LYS A 70 -10.28 11.91 0.28
CA LYS A 70 -11.23 12.96 0.67
C LYS A 70 -10.76 13.66 1.95
N GLY A 71 -10.44 12.89 2.99
CA GLY A 71 -10.01 13.44 4.27
C GLY A 71 -8.74 14.29 4.19
N ILE A 72 -7.71 13.83 3.44
CA ILE A 72 -6.46 14.59 3.25
C ILE A 72 -6.72 15.89 2.49
N ARG A 73 -7.63 15.90 1.51
CA ARG A 73 -7.98 17.13 0.80
C ARG A 73 -8.64 18.17 1.71
N GLU A 74 -9.28 17.73 2.77
CA GLU A 74 -9.94 18.58 3.76
C GLU A 74 -9.00 18.93 4.92
N HIS A 75 -8.08 17.99 5.28
CA HIS A 75 -7.21 18.08 6.47
C HIS A 75 -5.86 17.36 6.24
N PRO A 76 -4.75 17.99 5.92
CA PRO A 76 -4.41 19.36 5.56
C PRO A 76 -4.44 19.59 4.03
N PRO A 77 -5.19 20.57 3.54
CA PRO A 77 -5.43 20.74 2.10
C PRO A 77 -4.18 21.15 1.29
N HIS A 78 -3.19 21.77 1.93
CA HIS A 78 -1.94 22.22 1.31
C HIS A 78 -0.91 21.09 1.16
N ALA A 79 -1.05 19.99 1.92
CA ALA A 79 -0.09 18.91 1.89
C ALA A 79 -0.14 18.15 0.56
N ARG A 80 1.02 17.91 -0.02
CA ARG A 80 1.14 17.10 -1.23
C ARG A 80 0.92 15.63 -0.89
N ARG A 81 -0.04 15.00 -1.58
CA ARG A 81 -0.27 13.58 -1.42
C ARG A 81 0.65 12.78 -2.35
N ILE A 82 1.21 11.71 -1.81
CA ILE A 82 1.96 10.70 -2.57
C ILE A 82 1.35 9.31 -2.35
N VAL A 83 1.53 8.45 -3.33
CA VAL A 83 1.16 7.03 -3.26
C VAL A 83 2.43 6.21 -3.28
N ASP A 84 2.63 5.41 -2.22
CA ASP A 84 3.78 4.53 -2.12
C ASP A 84 3.74 3.43 -3.19
N ARG A 85 4.92 3.10 -3.73
CA ARG A 85 5.13 2.07 -4.73
C ARG A 85 4.61 0.69 -4.31
N PHE A 86 4.64 0.36 -3.01
CA PHE A 86 4.14 -0.92 -2.51
C PHE A 86 2.64 -1.08 -2.71
N HIS A 87 1.86 -0.01 -2.55
CA HIS A 87 0.43 -0.04 -2.85
C HIS A 87 0.17 -0.24 -4.34
N VAL A 88 0.98 0.37 -5.20
CA VAL A 88 0.90 0.18 -6.66
C VAL A 88 1.24 -1.27 -7.02
N ALA A 89 2.34 -1.82 -6.47
CA ALA A 89 2.76 -3.19 -6.70
C ALA A 89 1.70 -4.21 -6.24
N ARG A 90 1.13 -4.02 -5.04
CA ARG A 90 0.04 -4.86 -4.52
C ARG A 90 -1.16 -4.90 -5.46
N HIS A 91 -1.59 -3.76 -5.99
CA HIS A 91 -2.70 -3.73 -6.95
C HIS A 91 -2.34 -4.36 -8.29
N ALA A 92 -1.08 -4.30 -8.71
CA ALA A 92 -0.60 -5.02 -9.89
C ALA A 92 -0.68 -6.55 -9.67
N ASP A 93 -0.25 -7.02 -8.50
CA ASP A 93 -0.36 -8.43 -8.11
C ASP A 93 -1.82 -8.91 -8.06
N GLU A 94 -2.72 -8.11 -7.49
CA GLU A 94 -4.16 -8.39 -7.49
C GLU A 94 -4.74 -8.48 -8.91
N ALA A 95 -4.28 -7.64 -9.84
CA ALA A 95 -4.72 -7.67 -11.23
C ALA A 95 -4.22 -8.94 -11.96
N VAL A 96 -2.97 -9.35 -11.71
CA VAL A 96 -2.42 -10.62 -12.22
C VAL A 96 -3.17 -11.81 -11.66
N ASP A 97 -3.43 -11.84 -10.36
CA ASP A 97 -4.20 -12.91 -9.70
C ASP A 97 -5.62 -13.05 -10.28
N LYS A 98 -6.31 -11.91 -10.49
CA LYS A 98 -7.63 -11.89 -11.13
C LYS A 98 -7.58 -12.42 -12.56
N ALA A 99 -6.56 -12.06 -13.33
CA ALA A 99 -6.36 -12.57 -14.69
C ALA A 99 -6.13 -14.09 -14.68
N GLY A 100 -5.26 -14.57 -13.78
CA GLY A 100 -4.99 -16.00 -13.60
C GLY A 100 -6.21 -16.80 -13.18
N LYS A 101 -6.98 -16.30 -12.21
CA LYS A 101 -8.24 -16.95 -11.79
C LYS A 101 -9.29 -17.01 -12.88
N THR A 102 -9.33 -15.99 -13.74
CA THR A 102 -10.28 -15.96 -14.87
C THR A 102 -9.87 -16.98 -15.94
N GLU A 103 -8.60 -17.04 -16.28
CA GLU A 103 -8.08 -17.95 -17.30
C GLU A 103 -8.05 -19.41 -16.79
N GLY A 104 -7.67 -19.64 -15.53
CA GLY A 104 -7.59 -20.97 -14.90
C GLY A 104 -8.93 -21.69 -14.76
N ARG A 105 -10.06 -20.99 -14.97
CA ARG A 105 -11.39 -21.62 -15.09
C ARG A 105 -11.54 -22.38 -16.40
N SER A 106 -10.89 -21.91 -17.45
CA SER A 106 -10.96 -22.48 -18.81
C SER A 106 -9.72 -23.28 -19.18
N ASP A 107 -8.59 -23.10 -18.51
CA ASP A 107 -7.33 -23.77 -18.82
C ASP A 107 -6.81 -24.57 -17.60
N PRO A 108 -6.85 -25.92 -17.67
CA PRO A 108 -6.36 -26.79 -16.60
C PRO A 108 -4.86 -26.62 -16.28
N LEU A 109 -4.04 -26.16 -17.24
CA LEU A 109 -2.60 -25.95 -17.07
C LEU A 109 -2.29 -24.88 -16.02
N LEU A 110 -3.22 -23.97 -15.77
CA LEU A 110 -3.06 -22.90 -14.80
C LEU A 110 -3.51 -23.29 -13.38
N LYS A 111 -4.07 -24.48 -13.20
CA LYS A 111 -4.46 -24.97 -11.87
C LYS A 111 -3.20 -25.10 -10.98
N ARG A 112 -3.25 -24.50 -9.79
CA ARG A 112 -2.15 -24.50 -8.80
C ARG A 112 -0.90 -23.72 -9.22
N THR A 113 -0.96 -22.87 -10.25
CA THR A 113 0.18 -22.04 -10.69
C THR A 113 0.13 -20.63 -10.13
N GLU A 114 -0.84 -20.29 -9.29
CA GLU A 114 -1.09 -18.95 -8.73
C GLU A 114 0.19 -18.35 -8.11
N TYR A 115 0.90 -19.14 -7.32
CA TYR A 115 2.14 -18.71 -6.66
C TYR A 115 3.32 -18.45 -7.62
N LEU A 116 3.34 -19.07 -8.80
CA LEU A 116 4.41 -18.88 -9.78
C LEU A 116 4.38 -17.48 -10.41
N TRP A 117 3.18 -16.93 -10.54
CA TRP A 117 2.95 -15.64 -11.17
C TRP A 117 3.17 -14.44 -10.24
N LEU A 118 2.99 -14.65 -8.93
CA LEU A 118 3.07 -13.60 -7.91
C LEU A 118 4.46 -13.50 -7.26
N ARG A 119 5.30 -14.54 -7.39
CA ARG A 119 6.68 -14.48 -6.87
C ARG A 119 7.55 -13.57 -7.71
N ASN A 120 8.18 -12.62 -7.05
CA ASN A 120 9.31 -11.86 -7.59
C ASN A 120 10.49 -12.81 -7.81
N GLY A 121 11.29 -12.58 -8.89
CA GLY A 121 12.33 -13.50 -9.37
C GLY A 121 13.46 -13.86 -8.41
N GLU A 122 13.41 -13.43 -7.14
CA GLU A 122 14.54 -13.54 -6.22
C GLU A 122 14.71 -14.90 -5.53
N SER A 123 13.75 -15.84 -5.63
CA SER A 123 13.92 -17.19 -5.05
C SER A 123 12.93 -18.24 -5.60
N PRO A 124 12.74 -18.41 -6.90
CA PRO A 124 12.06 -19.59 -7.40
C PRO A 124 13.03 -20.79 -7.30
N THR A 125 12.51 -21.95 -6.89
CA THR A 125 13.26 -23.19 -7.11
C THR A 125 13.49 -23.37 -8.61
N GLU A 126 14.53 -24.11 -9.00
CA GLU A 126 14.86 -24.33 -10.41
C GLU A 126 13.67 -24.89 -11.21
N LEU A 127 12.92 -25.82 -10.62
CA LEU A 127 11.69 -26.37 -11.16
C LEU A 127 10.59 -25.33 -11.35
N GLN A 128 10.45 -24.38 -10.42
CA GLN A 128 9.47 -23.30 -10.52
C GLN A 128 9.87 -22.29 -11.62
N ALA A 129 11.14 -21.99 -11.75
CA ALA A 129 11.67 -21.11 -12.79
C ALA A 129 11.49 -21.74 -14.19
N GLU A 130 11.73 -23.05 -14.31
CA GLU A 130 11.51 -23.79 -15.54
C GLU A 130 9.99 -23.85 -15.89
N THR A 131 9.15 -24.17 -14.92
CA THR A 131 7.68 -24.18 -15.11
C THR A 131 7.19 -22.79 -15.54
N LYS A 132 7.66 -21.71 -14.91
CA LYS A 132 7.31 -20.34 -15.28
C LYS A 132 7.76 -20.02 -16.71
N ARG A 133 8.98 -20.42 -17.10
CA ARG A 133 9.49 -20.23 -18.46
C ARG A 133 8.62 -20.97 -19.50
N ASN A 134 8.30 -22.23 -19.24
CA ASN A 134 7.48 -23.04 -20.13
C ASN A 134 6.07 -22.46 -20.30
N LEU A 135 5.45 -22.01 -19.22
CA LEU A 135 4.13 -21.36 -19.25
C LEU A 135 4.19 -19.97 -19.90
N THR A 136 5.28 -19.21 -19.70
CA THR A 136 5.46 -17.89 -20.32
C THR A 136 5.66 -17.99 -21.84
N GLY A 137 6.25 -19.08 -22.31
CA GLY A 137 6.36 -19.41 -23.75
C GLY A 137 5.00 -19.68 -24.43
N GLN A 138 3.97 -20.04 -23.67
CA GLN A 138 2.61 -20.22 -24.18
C GLN A 138 1.91 -18.85 -24.28
N ARG A 139 0.91 -18.74 -25.16
CA ARG A 139 0.13 -17.50 -25.36
C ARG A 139 -0.89 -17.26 -24.23
N LEU A 140 -0.50 -17.47 -22.97
CA LEU A 140 -1.37 -17.32 -21.81
C LEU A 140 -1.63 -15.84 -21.50
N LYS A 141 -2.88 -15.54 -21.18
CA LYS A 141 -3.32 -14.21 -20.73
C LYS A 141 -2.63 -13.84 -19.40
N THR A 142 -2.51 -14.79 -18.48
CA THR A 142 -1.80 -14.65 -17.20
C THR A 142 -0.32 -14.30 -17.39
N GLY A 143 0.37 -14.98 -18.32
CA GLY A 143 1.77 -14.65 -18.63
C GLY A 143 1.96 -13.24 -19.19
N ARG A 144 0.98 -12.75 -19.97
CA ARG A 144 0.97 -11.35 -20.45
C ARG A 144 0.75 -10.37 -19.30
N ALA A 145 -0.21 -10.66 -18.41
CA ALA A 145 -0.46 -9.83 -17.23
C ALA A 145 0.78 -9.76 -16.34
N CYS A 146 1.47 -10.87 -16.11
CA CYS A 146 2.70 -10.94 -15.34
C CYS A 146 3.80 -10.04 -15.95
N ARG A 147 4.02 -10.09 -17.27
CA ARG A 147 4.99 -9.21 -17.95
C ARG A 147 4.65 -7.72 -17.82
N MET A 148 3.36 -7.37 -17.87
CA MET A 148 2.92 -5.99 -17.65
C MET A 148 3.24 -5.51 -16.22
N ARG A 149 3.04 -6.38 -15.23
CA ARG A 149 3.41 -6.13 -13.84
C ARG A 149 4.93 -5.96 -13.69
N GLU A 150 5.74 -6.85 -14.27
CA GLU A 150 7.21 -6.81 -14.21
C GLU A 150 7.74 -5.48 -14.76
N VAL A 151 7.29 -5.05 -15.93
CA VAL A 151 7.67 -3.75 -16.50
C VAL A 151 7.31 -2.58 -15.57
N LEU A 152 6.17 -2.63 -14.90
CA LEU A 152 5.80 -1.61 -13.93
C LEU A 152 6.69 -1.65 -12.69
N GLN A 153 7.00 -2.84 -12.20
CA GLN A 153 7.88 -3.05 -11.05
C GLN A 153 9.28 -2.52 -11.31
N ASP A 154 9.85 -2.77 -12.50
CA ASP A 154 11.15 -2.22 -12.92
C ASP A 154 11.14 -0.69 -12.87
N ILE A 155 10.06 -0.05 -13.33
CA ILE A 155 9.93 1.40 -13.25
C ILE A 155 9.89 1.87 -11.80
N CYS A 156 9.14 1.18 -10.94
CA CYS A 156 9.05 1.51 -9.53
C CYS A 156 10.37 1.31 -8.78
N THR A 157 11.23 0.40 -9.24
CA THR A 157 12.54 0.12 -8.63
C THR A 157 13.61 1.06 -9.15
N ASP A 158 13.65 1.29 -10.49
CA ASP A 158 14.70 2.05 -11.17
C ASP A 158 14.35 3.52 -11.40
N GLY A 159 13.13 3.92 -11.12
CA GLY A 159 12.68 5.30 -11.28
C GLY A 159 13.49 6.23 -10.38
N ARG A 160 14.24 7.17 -10.99
CA ARG A 160 15.18 8.05 -10.27
C ARG A 160 14.59 9.42 -10.03
N THR A 161 13.81 9.92 -10.98
CA THR A 161 13.23 11.25 -10.93
C THR A 161 11.74 11.23 -11.31
N PRO A 162 10.94 12.20 -10.83
CA PRO A 162 9.55 12.33 -11.24
C PRO A 162 9.36 12.47 -12.76
N SER A 163 10.27 13.18 -13.44
CA SER A 163 10.20 13.37 -14.90
C SER A 163 10.42 12.04 -15.64
N GLU A 164 11.40 11.25 -15.23
CA GLU A 164 11.64 9.92 -15.80
C GLU A 164 10.45 8.98 -15.54
N ALA A 165 9.97 8.96 -14.30
CA ALA A 165 8.82 8.14 -13.91
C ALA A 165 7.58 8.53 -14.73
N TRP A 166 7.35 9.83 -14.95
CA TRP A 166 6.27 10.32 -15.80
C TRP A 166 6.33 9.72 -17.20
N VAL A 167 7.46 9.83 -17.88
CA VAL A 167 7.65 9.31 -19.24
C VAL A 167 7.52 7.79 -19.27
N ARG A 168 8.19 7.10 -18.37
CA ARG A 168 8.25 5.63 -18.35
C ARG A 168 6.91 4.97 -18.01
N LEU A 169 6.08 5.57 -17.14
CA LEU A 169 4.78 5.01 -16.74
C LEU A 169 3.70 5.11 -17.84
N HIS A 170 3.83 6.05 -18.76
CA HIS A 170 2.86 6.19 -19.85
C HIS A 170 2.79 4.95 -20.76
N ARG A 171 3.94 4.37 -21.10
CA ARG A 171 4.02 3.21 -22.00
C ARG A 171 3.30 1.96 -21.46
N PRO A 172 3.58 1.47 -20.25
CA PRO A 172 2.87 0.34 -19.69
C PRO A 172 1.38 0.63 -19.43
N CYS A 173 1.01 1.85 -19.05
CA CYS A 173 -0.40 2.23 -18.93
C CYS A 173 -1.13 2.13 -20.27
N SER A 174 -0.51 2.57 -21.35
CA SER A 174 -1.07 2.42 -22.70
C SER A 174 -1.18 0.95 -23.09
N TRP A 175 -0.12 0.17 -22.89
CA TRP A 175 -0.11 -1.26 -23.17
C TRP A 175 -1.21 -2.02 -22.42
N MET A 176 -1.36 -1.78 -21.12
CA MET A 176 -2.41 -2.38 -20.30
C MET A 176 -3.81 -1.99 -20.78
N THR A 177 -4.03 -0.72 -21.12
CA THR A 177 -5.34 -0.22 -21.61
C THR A 177 -5.77 -0.87 -22.92
N HIS A 178 -4.83 -1.12 -23.84
CA HIS A 178 -5.10 -1.76 -25.12
C HIS A 178 -5.00 -3.30 -25.03
N SER A 179 -4.69 -3.87 -23.88
CA SER A 179 -4.73 -5.31 -23.69
C SER A 179 -6.18 -5.80 -23.65
N ARG A 180 -6.41 -7.04 -24.04
CA ARG A 180 -7.74 -7.69 -23.91
C ARG A 180 -7.91 -8.32 -22.52
N LEU A 181 -7.30 -7.73 -21.47
CA LEU A 181 -7.28 -8.23 -20.10
C LEU A 181 -7.99 -7.22 -19.20
N GLU A 182 -9.28 -7.46 -18.90
CA GLU A 182 -10.05 -6.50 -18.11
C GLU A 182 -9.40 -6.15 -16.75
N PRO A 183 -8.84 -7.11 -15.97
CA PRO A 183 -8.15 -6.75 -14.73
C PRO A 183 -6.98 -5.77 -14.93
N MET A 184 -6.24 -5.91 -16.03
CA MET A 184 -5.13 -5.01 -16.35
C MET A 184 -5.61 -3.63 -16.84
N LYS A 185 -6.74 -3.57 -17.54
CA LYS A 185 -7.37 -2.31 -17.93
C LYS A 185 -7.88 -1.55 -16.71
N ASP A 186 -8.51 -2.24 -15.77
CA ASP A 186 -8.98 -1.66 -14.50
C ASP A 186 -7.81 -1.08 -13.71
N PHE A 187 -6.72 -1.83 -13.63
CA PHE A 187 -5.49 -1.40 -12.99
C PHE A 187 -4.88 -0.18 -13.69
N ALA A 188 -4.81 -0.15 -15.02
CA ALA A 188 -4.33 1.01 -15.78
C ALA A 188 -5.22 2.26 -15.54
N ARG A 189 -6.55 2.09 -15.46
CA ARG A 189 -7.47 3.18 -15.12
C ARG A 189 -7.20 3.74 -13.73
N MET A 190 -6.90 2.84 -12.77
CA MET A 190 -6.54 3.23 -11.41
C MET A 190 -5.22 4.01 -11.40
N ILE A 191 -4.15 3.52 -12.07
CA ILE A 191 -2.88 4.27 -12.19
C ILE A 191 -3.13 5.66 -12.79
N ARG A 192 -3.88 5.76 -13.87
CA ARG A 192 -4.15 7.06 -14.52
C ARG A 192 -4.88 8.03 -13.60
N ARG A 193 -5.80 7.54 -12.77
CA ARG A 193 -6.52 8.36 -11.79
C ARG A 193 -5.61 8.94 -10.71
N HIS A 194 -4.56 8.21 -10.35
CA HIS A 194 -3.60 8.55 -9.30
C HIS A 194 -2.21 8.88 -9.85
N PHE A 195 -2.13 9.22 -11.14
CA PHE A 195 -0.85 9.33 -11.86
C PHE A 195 0.09 10.36 -11.24
N ALA A 196 -0.44 11.53 -10.91
CA ALA A 196 0.34 12.61 -10.34
C ALA A 196 0.90 12.25 -8.96
N GLU A 197 0.09 11.57 -8.13
CA GLU A 197 0.49 11.13 -6.78
C GLU A 197 1.52 9.98 -6.84
N ILE A 198 1.39 9.07 -7.80
CA ILE A 198 2.35 7.98 -8.03
C ILE A 198 3.69 8.55 -8.51
N VAL A 199 3.66 9.49 -9.46
CA VAL A 199 4.87 10.15 -9.96
C VAL A 199 5.54 11.01 -8.87
N ALA A 200 4.74 11.66 -8.03
CA ALA A 200 5.26 12.47 -6.93
C ALA A 200 6.10 11.67 -5.92
N TYR A 201 5.85 10.38 -5.75
CA TYR A 201 6.64 9.49 -4.91
C TYR A 201 8.13 9.49 -5.29
N PHE A 202 8.47 9.56 -6.58
CA PHE A 202 9.87 9.55 -7.03
C PHE A 202 10.65 10.81 -6.69
N GLY A 203 9.97 11.90 -6.34
CA GLY A 203 10.61 13.11 -5.82
C GLY A 203 10.71 13.12 -4.28
N HIS A 204 9.96 12.25 -3.63
CA HIS A 204 9.87 12.18 -2.17
C HIS A 204 9.79 10.70 -1.75
N PRO A 205 10.92 9.97 -1.80
CA PRO A 205 10.91 8.51 -1.59
C PRO A 205 10.79 8.14 -0.10
N TYR A 206 9.78 8.68 0.57
CA TYR A 206 9.45 8.22 1.91
C TYR A 206 8.83 6.83 1.81
N ALA A 207 9.58 5.83 2.25
CA ALA A 207 9.09 4.47 2.33
C ALA A 207 8.11 4.35 3.51
N ASN A 208 6.97 3.71 3.28
CA ASN A 208 6.04 3.35 4.35
C ASN A 208 6.54 2.18 5.22
N ALA A 209 7.87 1.98 5.28
CA ALA A 209 8.49 0.89 6.05
C ALA A 209 8.05 0.90 7.53
N VAL A 210 7.86 2.11 8.10
CA VAL A 210 7.34 2.27 9.47
C VAL A 210 5.93 1.72 9.57
N LEU A 211 5.07 2.04 8.61
CA LEU A 211 3.69 1.57 8.59
C LEU A 211 3.60 0.07 8.31
N GLU A 212 4.48 -0.48 7.47
CA GLU A 212 4.57 -1.93 7.22
C GLU A 212 5.05 -2.67 8.48
N GLY A 213 6.04 -2.11 9.18
CA GLY A 213 6.49 -2.60 10.47
C GLY A 213 5.37 -2.59 11.51
N ALA A 214 4.67 -1.47 11.63
CA ALA A 214 3.51 -1.32 12.51
C ALA A 214 2.40 -2.33 12.17
N ASP A 215 2.12 -2.56 10.89
CA ASP A 215 1.15 -3.57 10.43
C ASP A 215 1.53 -4.99 10.89
N GLY A 216 2.83 -5.32 10.85
CA GLY A 216 3.36 -6.59 11.36
C GLY A 216 3.12 -6.74 12.87
N VAL A 217 3.43 -5.71 13.63
CA VAL A 217 3.21 -5.65 15.09
C VAL A 217 1.72 -5.77 15.40
N ILE A 218 0.86 -4.99 14.72
CA ILE A 218 -0.60 -5.01 14.89
C ILE A 218 -1.17 -6.41 14.65
N ARG A 219 -0.72 -7.08 13.59
CA ARG A 219 -1.13 -8.47 13.31
C ARG A 219 -0.73 -9.43 14.43
N ASN A 220 0.47 -9.26 14.98
CA ASN A 220 0.94 -10.07 16.10
C ASN A 220 0.15 -9.81 17.38
N VAL A 221 -0.09 -8.55 17.74
CA VAL A 221 -0.92 -8.16 18.89
C VAL A 221 -2.33 -8.74 18.76
N LYS A 222 -2.96 -8.58 17.60
CA LYS A 222 -4.29 -9.17 17.33
C LYS A 222 -4.31 -10.69 17.43
N ARG A 223 -3.25 -11.37 17.00
CA ARG A 223 -3.13 -12.84 17.09
C ARG A 223 -2.98 -13.30 18.52
N ARG A 224 -2.13 -12.64 19.31
CA ARG A 224 -1.91 -12.95 20.73
C ARG A 224 -3.18 -12.74 21.55
N ALA A 225 -3.93 -11.69 21.29
CA ALA A 225 -5.20 -11.39 21.93
C ALA A 225 -6.37 -12.27 21.43
N ARG A 226 -6.14 -13.19 20.48
CA ARG A 226 -7.20 -13.97 19.81
C ARG A 226 -8.32 -13.11 19.19
N GLY A 227 -8.00 -11.85 18.91
CA GLY A 227 -8.91 -10.81 18.45
C GLY A 227 -9.35 -9.86 19.56
N PHE A 228 -9.86 -8.70 19.16
CA PHE A 228 -10.39 -7.71 20.09
C PHE A 228 -11.91 -7.59 19.86
N ARG A 229 -12.66 -7.47 20.94
CA ARG A 229 -14.11 -7.20 20.88
C ARG A 229 -14.39 -5.76 20.56
N ASP A 230 -13.58 -4.87 21.14
CA ASP A 230 -13.67 -3.44 21.00
C ASP A 230 -12.47 -2.88 20.23
N MET A 231 -12.73 -1.92 19.33
CA MET A 231 -11.70 -1.29 18.50
C MET A 231 -10.88 -0.27 19.27
N ASP A 232 -11.48 0.42 20.25
CA ASP A 232 -10.79 1.41 21.07
C ASP A 232 -9.79 0.72 21.99
N HIS A 233 -10.18 -0.40 22.59
CA HIS A 233 -9.25 -1.23 23.35
C HIS A 233 -8.12 -1.80 22.46
N SER A 234 -8.43 -2.16 21.21
CA SER A 234 -7.41 -2.57 20.24
C SER A 234 -6.42 -1.44 19.94
N ALA A 235 -6.90 -0.22 19.75
CA ALA A 235 -6.05 0.95 19.51
C ALA A 235 -5.15 1.23 20.73
N THR A 236 -5.72 1.19 21.93
CA THR A 236 -4.99 1.37 23.20
C THR A 236 -3.86 0.35 23.40
N MET A 237 -4.05 -0.90 22.97
CA MET A 237 -3.00 -1.94 23.06
C MET A 237 -1.94 -1.84 21.96
N ILE A 238 -2.32 -1.31 20.79
CA ILE A 238 -1.41 -1.17 19.65
C ILE A 238 -0.50 0.03 19.84
N TYR A 239 -1.03 1.16 20.32
CA TYR A 239 -0.30 2.41 20.46
C TYR A 239 1.00 2.27 21.29
N PRO A 240 1.01 1.67 22.50
CA PRO A 240 2.23 1.46 23.27
C PRO A 240 3.24 0.51 22.61
N THR A 241 2.73 -0.41 21.77
CA THR A 241 3.57 -1.43 21.15
C THR A 241 4.26 -0.93 19.87
N CYS A 242 3.65 0.05 19.18
CA CYS A 242 4.13 0.60 17.92
C CYS A 242 4.77 1.99 18.08
N GLY A 243 4.36 2.77 19.09
CA GLY A 243 4.91 4.08 19.41
C GLY A 243 6.10 3.97 20.35
N ARG A 244 7.06 4.89 20.22
CA ARG A 244 8.13 5.08 21.22
C ARG A 244 7.55 5.79 22.45
N LEU A 245 6.83 5.08 23.28
CA LEU A 245 6.43 5.62 24.57
C LEU A 245 7.64 5.59 25.50
N ASP A 246 8.14 6.75 25.88
CA ASP A 246 9.09 6.91 26.96
C ASP A 246 8.33 6.68 28.29
N LEU A 247 8.13 5.41 28.61
CA LEU A 247 7.56 5.00 29.89
C LEU A 247 8.63 5.22 30.97
N LYS A 248 8.79 6.46 31.43
CA LYS A 248 9.51 6.71 32.66
C LYS A 248 8.79 5.93 33.76
N ALA A 249 9.50 4.95 34.33
CA ALA A 249 8.99 4.23 35.48
C ALA A 249 8.63 5.24 36.57
N VAL A 250 7.34 5.37 36.87
CA VAL A 250 6.90 6.10 38.05
C VAL A 250 7.35 5.24 39.21
N THR A 251 8.49 5.56 39.81
CA THR A 251 8.89 4.99 41.08
C THR A 251 7.86 5.45 42.12
N PRO A 252 7.12 4.53 42.76
CA PRO A 252 6.25 4.93 43.86
C PRO A 252 7.12 5.50 44.96
N THR A 253 6.84 6.74 45.38
CA THR A 253 7.35 7.38 46.59
C THR A 253 6.71 6.74 47.80
#